data_8f3060a5259dee176578e1a4b5618cbd
#
_entry.id   8f3060a5259dee176578e1a4b5618cbd
#
_cell.length_a   1.000
_cell.length_b   1.000
_cell.length_c   1.000
_cell.angle_alpha   90.00
_cell.angle_beta   90.00
_cell.angle_gamma   90.00
#
_symmetry.space_group_name_H-M   'P 1'
#
loop_
_entity.id
_entity.type
_entity.pdbx_description
1 polymer ?
#
loop_
_entity_poly.entity_id
_entity_poly.type
_entity_poly.pdbx_seq_one_letter_code
_entity_poly.pdbx_strand_id
1 'polypeptide(L)'
;MCDYLNFAKVDLIGCSGGALAAINVALENPERIDAVVADSFEGIKASPSITEQISIGRNYAKQNEGFCSMLNAMHGDDWEKVLDADTEAVVNHAKTVGDFFHRSFSELQAKMLLTGSAEDEMFPKGHYEELFHNICSQTSFAKSYIFEHGGHPAMMSNMEEFVSMCKELFD
;
A
#
# COMPACT_ATOMS: atom_id res chain seq x y z
N MET A 1 18.64 -3.95 -7.52
CA MET A 1 18.12 -3.37 -8.80
C MET A 1 18.69 -1.97 -9.04
N CYS A 2 18.53 -1.00 -8.14
CA CYS A 2 19.03 0.37 -8.33
C CYS A 2 20.52 0.43 -8.67
N ASP A 3 21.36 -0.33 -7.97
CA ASP A 3 22.79 -0.37 -8.22
C ASP A 3 23.13 -0.96 -9.60
N TYR A 4 22.40 -2.00 -10.00
CA TYR A 4 22.56 -2.60 -11.34
C TYR A 4 22.19 -1.64 -12.47
N LEU A 5 21.16 -0.78 -12.21
CA LEU A 5 20.70 0.23 -13.18
C LEU A 5 21.42 1.58 -13.02
N ASN A 6 22.35 1.69 -12.09
CA ASN A 6 23.07 2.93 -11.75
C ASN A 6 22.16 4.11 -11.37
N PHE A 7 21.02 3.83 -10.73
CA PHE A 7 20.17 4.87 -10.14
C PHE A 7 20.68 5.23 -8.74
N ALA A 8 21.03 6.50 -8.53
CA ALA A 8 21.41 7.00 -7.21
C ALA A 8 20.19 7.01 -6.28
N LYS A 9 19.06 7.50 -6.78
CA LYS A 9 17.79 7.55 -6.10
C LYS A 9 16.64 7.14 -7.01
N VAL A 10 15.51 6.76 -6.42
CA VAL A 10 14.28 6.36 -7.12
C VAL A 10 13.06 6.88 -6.36
N ASP A 11 11.95 7.00 -7.08
CA ASP A 11 10.62 7.21 -6.54
C ASP A 11 9.89 5.87 -6.43
N LEU A 12 8.99 5.77 -5.47
CA LEU A 12 8.22 4.56 -5.21
C LEU A 12 6.73 4.85 -5.30
N ILE A 13 5.99 3.95 -5.95
CA ILE A 13 4.52 3.91 -5.88
C ILE A 13 4.14 2.53 -5.37
N GLY A 14 3.34 2.48 -4.32
CA GLY A 14 2.79 1.25 -3.79
C GLY A 14 1.31 1.40 -3.45
N CYS A 15 0.54 0.35 -3.66
CA CYS A 15 -0.86 0.31 -3.21
C CYS A 15 -1.11 -0.89 -2.31
N SER A 16 -2.04 -0.76 -1.38
CA SER A 16 -2.42 -1.81 -0.43
C SER A 16 -1.17 -2.38 0.29
N GLY A 17 -0.93 -3.67 0.27
CA GLY A 17 0.30 -4.27 0.81
C GLY A 17 1.59 -3.72 0.20
N GLY A 18 1.58 -3.30 -1.07
CA GLY A 18 2.70 -2.64 -1.74
C GLY A 18 3.01 -1.25 -1.17
N ALA A 19 2.01 -0.53 -0.65
CA ALA A 19 2.22 0.74 0.03
C ALA A 19 3.00 0.55 1.34
N LEU A 20 2.69 -0.50 2.11
CA LEU A 20 3.42 -0.86 3.33
C LEU A 20 4.89 -1.15 3.04
N ALA A 21 5.16 -1.89 1.95
CA ALA A 21 6.52 -2.18 1.51
C ALA A 21 7.27 -0.90 1.06
N ALA A 22 6.62 -0.04 0.26
CA ALA A 22 7.22 1.20 -0.22
C ALA A 22 7.58 2.16 0.93
N ILE A 23 6.70 2.31 1.91
CA ILE A 23 6.94 3.11 3.11
C ILE A 23 8.13 2.56 3.91
N ASN A 24 8.19 1.24 4.15
CA ASN A 24 9.33 0.63 4.87
C ASN A 24 10.65 0.87 4.13
N VAL A 25 10.66 0.70 2.80
CA VAL A 25 11.87 0.97 1.98
C VAL A 25 12.32 2.42 2.14
N ALA A 26 11.40 3.39 2.14
CA ALA A 26 11.73 4.80 2.30
C ALA A 26 12.25 5.15 3.71
N LEU A 27 11.66 4.55 4.73
CA LEU A 27 12.10 4.74 6.12
C LEU A 27 13.48 4.13 6.38
N GLU A 28 13.79 2.99 5.76
CA GLU A 28 15.05 2.27 5.98
C GLU A 28 16.20 2.73 5.08
N ASN A 29 15.88 3.34 3.93
CA ASN A 29 16.87 3.77 2.93
C ASN A 29 16.67 5.23 2.50
N PRO A 30 16.69 6.18 3.43
CA PRO A 30 16.34 7.58 3.14
C PRO A 30 17.25 8.24 2.10
N GLU A 31 18.50 7.77 1.97
CA GLU A 31 19.47 8.27 0.98
C GLU A 31 19.19 7.77 -0.44
N ARG A 32 18.31 6.78 -0.60
CA ARG A 32 18.01 6.13 -1.90
C ARG A 32 16.63 6.47 -2.46
N ILE A 33 15.76 7.10 -1.65
CA ILE A 33 14.38 7.39 -2.03
C ILE A 33 14.15 8.89 -2.01
N ASP A 34 13.66 9.43 -3.13
CA ASP A 34 13.28 10.84 -3.24
C ASP A 34 11.81 11.05 -2.85
N ALA A 35 10.91 10.24 -3.39
CA ALA A 35 9.48 10.35 -3.11
C ALA A 35 8.79 8.98 -3.02
N VAL A 36 7.68 8.94 -2.27
CA VAL A 36 6.80 7.77 -2.12
C VAL A 36 5.35 8.18 -2.31
N VAL A 37 4.64 7.44 -3.13
CA VAL A 37 3.17 7.44 -3.15
C VAL A 37 2.68 6.15 -2.52
N ALA A 38 1.92 6.26 -1.45
CA ALA A 38 1.36 5.13 -0.70
C ALA A 38 -0.17 5.19 -0.76
N ASP A 39 -0.77 4.30 -1.57
CA ASP A 39 -2.19 4.29 -1.85
C ASP A 39 -2.91 3.16 -1.11
N SER A 40 -4.05 3.48 -0.50
CA SER A 40 -5.07 2.51 -0.04
C SER A 40 -4.52 1.39 0.85
N PHE A 41 -3.86 1.71 1.96
CA PHE A 41 -3.28 0.71 2.85
C PHE A 41 -3.95 0.64 4.22
N GLU A 42 -3.76 -0.51 4.88
CA GLU A 42 -4.47 -0.90 6.11
C GLU A 42 -4.18 0.00 7.32
N GLY A 43 -2.97 0.51 7.43
CA GLY A 43 -2.61 1.31 8.61
C GLY A 43 -1.18 1.08 9.11
N ILE A 44 -0.94 1.42 10.37
CA ILE A 44 0.36 1.27 11.04
C ILE A 44 0.52 -0.14 11.63
N LYS A 45 -0.61 -0.76 11.97
CA LYS A 45 -0.67 -2.09 12.58
C LYS A 45 -1.69 -2.96 11.87
N ALA A 46 -1.41 -4.25 11.81
CA ALA A 46 -2.33 -5.25 11.29
C ALA A 46 -3.60 -5.32 12.16
N SER A 47 -4.75 -5.26 11.51
CA SER A 47 -6.05 -5.46 12.16
C SER A 47 -6.47 -6.93 12.04
N PRO A 48 -6.77 -7.63 13.15
CA PRO A 48 -7.25 -9.01 13.07
C PRO A 48 -8.48 -9.19 12.18
N SER A 49 -9.42 -8.22 12.20
CA SER A 49 -10.63 -8.28 11.38
C SER A 49 -10.34 -8.12 9.88
N ILE A 50 -9.42 -7.22 9.50
CA ILE A 50 -9.02 -7.03 8.11
C ILE A 50 -8.24 -8.26 7.63
N THR A 51 -7.32 -8.80 8.43
CA THR A 51 -6.59 -10.02 8.14
C THR A 51 -7.53 -11.21 7.88
N GLU A 52 -8.58 -11.36 8.67
CA GLU A 52 -9.61 -12.38 8.48
C GLU A 52 -10.39 -12.16 7.18
N GLN A 53 -10.83 -10.93 6.90
CA GLN A 53 -11.53 -10.57 5.67
C GLN A 53 -10.67 -10.82 4.42
N ILE A 54 -9.38 -10.49 4.44
CA ILE A 54 -8.45 -10.79 3.35
C ILE A 54 -8.40 -12.30 3.10
N SER A 55 -8.25 -13.10 4.15
CA SER A 55 -8.17 -14.56 4.04
C SER A 55 -9.46 -15.16 3.45
N ILE A 56 -10.61 -14.72 3.94
CA ILE A 56 -11.91 -15.18 3.45
C ILE A 56 -12.15 -14.71 2.01
N GLY A 57 -11.88 -13.43 1.73
CA GLY A 57 -12.08 -12.82 0.41
C GLY A 57 -11.24 -13.49 -0.67
N ARG A 58 -9.97 -13.79 -0.39
CA ARG A 58 -9.08 -14.48 -1.33
C ARG A 58 -9.53 -15.91 -1.62
N ASN A 59 -9.99 -16.64 -0.61
CA ASN A 59 -10.55 -17.98 -0.81
C ASN A 59 -11.83 -17.96 -1.67
N TYR A 60 -12.70 -16.95 -1.48
CA TYR A 60 -13.86 -16.76 -2.32
C TYR A 60 -13.49 -16.34 -3.75
N ALA A 61 -12.52 -15.46 -3.91
CA ALA A 61 -12.07 -14.96 -5.19
C ALA A 61 -11.46 -16.04 -6.09
N LYS A 62 -10.88 -17.11 -5.53
CA LYS A 62 -10.43 -18.31 -6.28
C LYS A 62 -11.57 -19.02 -7.04
N GLN A 63 -12.82 -18.72 -6.74
CA GLN A 63 -13.99 -19.25 -7.44
C GLN A 63 -14.45 -18.32 -8.58
N ASN A 64 -13.82 -17.17 -8.76
CA ASN A 64 -14.14 -16.19 -9.80
C ASN A 64 -13.17 -16.33 -10.97
N GLU A 65 -13.68 -16.70 -12.15
CA GLU A 65 -12.85 -16.92 -13.35
C GLU A 65 -12.05 -15.68 -13.77
N GLY A 66 -12.63 -14.48 -13.66
CA GLY A 66 -11.94 -13.23 -14.00
C GLY A 66 -10.77 -12.96 -13.08
N PHE A 67 -10.94 -13.17 -11.77
CA PHE A 67 -9.89 -13.02 -10.78
C PHE A 67 -8.77 -14.07 -10.99
N CYS A 68 -9.13 -15.32 -11.22
CA CYS A 68 -8.16 -16.38 -11.53
C CYS A 68 -7.35 -16.05 -12.79
N SER A 69 -8.02 -15.59 -13.86
CA SER A 69 -7.37 -15.21 -15.11
C SER A 69 -6.40 -14.04 -14.92
N MET A 70 -6.78 -13.04 -14.13
CA MET A 70 -5.92 -11.90 -13.78
C MET A 70 -4.69 -12.37 -13.01
N LEU A 71 -4.84 -13.19 -11.98
CA LEU A 71 -3.73 -13.70 -11.19
C LEU A 71 -2.80 -14.60 -12.01
N ASN A 72 -3.36 -15.44 -12.88
CA ASN A 72 -2.58 -16.26 -13.79
C ASN A 72 -1.75 -15.41 -14.76
N ALA A 73 -2.33 -14.33 -15.29
CA ALA A 73 -1.61 -13.40 -16.15
C ALA A 73 -0.47 -12.67 -15.43
N MET A 74 -0.62 -12.39 -14.13
CA MET A 74 0.38 -11.70 -13.30
C MET A 74 1.48 -12.63 -12.78
N HIS A 75 1.14 -13.87 -12.40
CA HIS A 75 2.02 -14.78 -11.65
C HIS A 75 2.32 -16.09 -12.40
N GLY A 76 1.68 -16.36 -13.56
CA GLY A 76 1.80 -17.61 -14.29
C GLY A 76 1.05 -18.77 -13.63
N ASP A 77 1.39 -20.01 -14.01
CA ASP A 77 0.67 -21.21 -13.59
C ASP A 77 0.73 -21.47 -12.07
N ASP A 78 1.67 -20.87 -11.38
CA ASP A 78 1.84 -21.00 -9.92
C ASP A 78 1.05 -19.96 -9.10
N TRP A 79 0.17 -19.17 -9.73
CA TRP A 79 -0.55 -18.07 -9.08
C TRP A 79 -1.28 -18.47 -7.78
N GLU A 80 -1.87 -19.68 -7.71
CA GLU A 80 -2.54 -20.13 -6.48
C GLU A 80 -1.56 -20.29 -5.32
N LYS A 81 -0.38 -20.86 -5.58
CA LYS A 81 0.66 -21.00 -4.56
C LYS A 81 1.20 -19.66 -4.10
N VAL A 82 1.34 -18.70 -5.03
CA VAL A 82 1.77 -17.33 -4.71
C VAL A 82 0.73 -16.65 -3.82
N LEU A 83 -0.56 -16.74 -4.18
CA LEU A 83 -1.65 -16.16 -3.39
C LEU A 83 -1.75 -16.81 -2.00
N ASP A 84 -1.60 -18.12 -1.89
CA ASP A 84 -1.66 -18.82 -0.61
C ASP A 84 -0.47 -18.49 0.28
N ALA A 85 0.73 -18.43 -0.27
CA ALA A 85 1.94 -18.05 0.46
C ALA A 85 1.87 -16.59 0.95
N ASP A 86 1.38 -15.67 0.13
CA ASP A 86 1.16 -14.28 0.54
C ASP A 86 0.08 -14.19 1.63
N THR A 87 -1.02 -14.92 1.51
CA THR A 87 -2.07 -14.97 2.54
C THR A 87 -1.52 -15.50 3.87
N GLU A 88 -0.72 -16.56 3.84
CA GLU A 88 -0.08 -17.10 5.03
C GLU A 88 0.89 -16.08 5.65
N ALA A 89 1.67 -15.38 4.85
CA ALA A 89 2.58 -14.34 5.32
C ALA A 89 1.83 -13.20 6.02
N VAL A 90 0.74 -12.70 5.44
CA VAL A 90 -0.12 -11.66 6.05
C VAL A 90 -0.70 -12.14 7.39
N VAL A 91 -1.26 -13.35 7.43
CA VAL A 91 -1.83 -13.93 8.66
C VAL A 91 -0.77 -14.14 9.74
N ASN A 92 0.40 -14.65 9.36
CA ASN A 92 1.50 -14.87 10.31
C ASN A 92 2.04 -13.55 10.83
N HIS A 93 2.21 -12.54 9.98
CA HIS A 93 2.64 -11.20 10.40
C HIS A 93 1.67 -10.61 11.42
N ALA A 94 0.37 -10.63 11.14
CA ALA A 94 -0.65 -10.12 12.06
C ALA A 94 -0.64 -10.80 13.43
N LYS A 95 -0.34 -12.10 13.47
CA LYS A 95 -0.29 -12.90 14.72
C LYS A 95 0.99 -12.74 15.53
N THR A 96 2.12 -12.51 14.87
CA THR A 96 3.45 -12.60 15.50
C THR A 96 4.14 -11.27 15.69
N VAL A 97 3.92 -10.31 14.79
CA VAL A 97 4.55 -8.98 14.78
C VAL A 97 3.50 -7.90 15.02
N GLY A 98 2.54 -7.79 14.14
CA GLY A 98 1.45 -6.82 14.19
C GLY A 98 1.82 -5.43 13.66
N ASP A 99 2.97 -4.87 14.00
CA ASP A 99 3.42 -3.56 13.52
C ASP A 99 3.95 -3.69 12.07
N PHE A 100 3.46 -2.83 11.15
CA PHE A 100 3.90 -2.85 9.78
C PHE A 100 5.23 -2.12 9.55
N PHE A 101 5.56 -1.14 10.38
CA PHE A 101 6.73 -0.30 10.19
C PHE A 101 7.77 -0.53 11.29
N HIS A 102 9.05 -0.64 10.89
CA HIS A 102 10.17 -0.86 11.79
C HIS A 102 10.71 0.44 12.38
N ARG A 103 10.38 1.58 11.75
CA ARG A 103 10.85 2.91 12.14
C ARG A 103 9.68 3.87 12.31
N SER A 104 9.92 4.96 13.03
CA SER A 104 8.97 6.05 13.21
C SER A 104 8.85 6.89 11.93
N PHE A 105 7.64 7.39 11.64
CA PHE A 105 7.43 8.37 10.56
C PHE A 105 8.18 9.69 10.79
N SER A 106 8.58 10.00 12.03
CA SER A 106 9.46 11.14 12.32
C SER A 106 10.85 11.01 11.71
N GLU A 107 11.26 9.82 11.29
CA GLU A 107 12.54 9.55 10.62
C GLU A 107 12.43 9.66 9.08
N LEU A 108 11.25 9.86 8.54
CA LEU A 108 11.02 10.00 7.10
C LEU A 108 11.77 11.21 6.53
N GLN A 109 12.48 11.01 5.43
CA GLN A 109 13.20 12.07 4.71
C GLN A 109 12.72 12.23 3.26
N ALA A 110 12.07 11.21 2.70
CA ALA A 110 11.47 11.27 1.36
C ALA A 110 10.16 12.07 1.37
N LYS A 111 9.84 12.79 0.28
CA LYS A 111 8.50 13.33 0.09
C LYS A 111 7.51 12.16 0.09
N MET A 112 6.37 12.27 0.76
CA MET A 112 5.36 11.21 0.79
C MET A 112 3.98 11.76 0.48
N LEU A 113 3.28 11.10 -0.44
CA LEU A 113 1.86 11.31 -0.71
C LEU A 113 1.10 10.07 -0.27
N LEU A 114 0.16 10.27 0.66
CA LEU A 114 -0.78 9.26 1.13
C LEU A 114 -2.10 9.44 0.40
N THR A 115 -2.60 8.40 -0.25
CA THR A 115 -3.89 8.45 -0.95
C THR A 115 -4.81 7.31 -0.53
N GLY A 116 -6.10 7.56 -0.59
CA GLY A 116 -7.15 6.58 -0.32
C GLY A 116 -8.50 7.11 -0.78
N SER A 117 -9.54 6.30 -0.77
CA SER A 117 -10.90 6.70 -1.13
C SER A 117 -11.83 6.68 0.08
N ALA A 118 -12.71 7.68 0.20
CA ALA A 118 -13.74 7.71 1.24
C ALA A 118 -14.78 6.57 1.10
N GLU A 119 -14.87 5.97 -0.09
CA GLU A 119 -15.78 4.85 -0.41
C GLU A 119 -15.04 3.50 -0.51
N ASP A 120 -13.79 3.42 -0.02
CA ASP A 120 -13.05 2.16 0.00
C ASP A 120 -13.78 1.12 0.87
N GLU A 121 -14.26 0.06 0.24
CA GLU A 121 -15.08 -0.98 0.86
C GLU A 121 -14.30 -1.93 1.79
N MET A 122 -12.98 -1.88 1.76
CA MET A 122 -12.15 -2.72 2.63
C MET A 122 -12.01 -2.16 4.04
N PHE A 123 -12.29 -0.87 4.24
CA PHE A 123 -12.05 -0.19 5.50
C PHE A 123 -13.30 0.52 6.04
N PRO A 124 -13.41 0.73 7.35
CA PRO A 124 -14.51 1.48 7.93
C PRO A 124 -14.46 2.95 7.48
N LYS A 125 -15.64 3.58 7.40
CA LYS A 125 -15.74 5.01 7.08
C LYS A 125 -14.91 5.85 8.06
N GLY A 126 -14.13 6.79 7.53
CA GLY A 126 -13.26 7.66 8.32
C GLY A 126 -11.86 7.06 8.58
N HIS A 127 -11.59 5.87 8.05
CA HIS A 127 -10.31 5.18 8.22
C HIS A 127 -9.12 6.02 7.76
N TYR A 128 -9.17 6.55 6.55
CA TYR A 128 -8.06 7.31 5.98
C TYR A 128 -7.89 8.67 6.62
N GLU A 129 -8.95 9.33 7.05
CA GLU A 129 -8.89 10.60 7.76
C GLU A 129 -8.09 10.45 9.07
N GLU A 130 -8.38 9.41 9.84
CA GLU A 130 -7.68 9.14 11.10
C GLU A 130 -6.24 8.70 10.85
N LEU A 131 -6.03 7.75 9.95
CA LEU A 131 -4.71 7.22 9.62
C LEU A 131 -3.77 8.29 9.11
N PHE A 132 -4.22 9.06 8.12
CA PHE A 132 -3.38 10.07 7.47
C PHE A 132 -3.10 11.25 8.40
N HIS A 133 -4.09 11.66 9.21
CA HIS A 133 -3.86 12.65 10.26
C HIS A 133 -2.75 12.20 11.23
N ASN A 134 -2.81 10.95 11.67
CA ASN A 134 -1.79 10.37 12.56
C ASN A 134 -0.40 10.42 11.91
N ILE A 135 -0.26 9.98 10.67
CA ILE A 135 1.04 9.95 9.98
C ILE A 135 1.55 11.37 9.71
N CYS A 136 0.72 12.25 9.14
CA CYS A 136 1.11 13.62 8.81
C CYS A 136 1.45 14.47 10.05
N SER A 137 0.91 14.13 11.23
CA SER A 137 1.28 14.80 12.47
C SER A 137 2.70 14.47 12.96
N GLN A 138 3.30 13.38 12.48
CA GLN A 138 4.63 12.92 12.89
C GLN A 138 5.75 13.46 11.99
N THR A 139 5.44 13.93 10.78
CA THR A 139 6.43 14.40 9.82
C THR A 139 5.88 15.48 8.89
N SER A 140 6.73 16.46 8.55
CA SER A 140 6.41 17.49 7.54
C SER A 140 6.62 17.01 6.09
N PHE A 141 7.20 15.85 5.89
CA PHE A 141 7.44 15.28 4.57
C PHE A 141 6.22 14.58 3.96
N ALA A 142 5.21 14.26 4.78
CA ALA A 142 4.00 13.61 4.32
C ALA A 142 2.86 14.61 4.06
N LYS A 143 2.16 14.38 2.94
CA LYS A 143 0.88 15.02 2.60
C LYS A 143 -0.15 13.92 2.32
N SER A 144 -1.41 14.24 2.44
CA SER A 144 -2.49 13.27 2.17
C SER A 144 -3.56 13.84 1.28
N TYR A 145 -4.20 12.96 0.53
CA TYR A 145 -5.39 13.26 -0.27
C TYR A 145 -6.36 12.09 -0.21
N ILE A 146 -7.63 12.37 0.04
CA ILE A 146 -8.71 11.38 0.08
C ILE A 146 -9.68 11.68 -1.06
N PHE A 147 -9.79 10.76 -2.01
CA PHE A 147 -10.76 10.85 -3.09
C PHE A 147 -12.18 10.69 -2.51
N GLU A 148 -13.12 11.51 -2.99
CA GLU A 148 -14.51 11.46 -2.51
C GLU A 148 -15.20 10.15 -2.91
N HIS A 149 -14.84 9.59 -4.07
CA HIS A 149 -15.46 8.41 -4.67
C HIS A 149 -14.42 7.38 -5.10
N GLY A 150 -14.90 6.16 -5.33
CA GLY A 150 -14.11 5.04 -5.85
C GLY A 150 -13.76 4.00 -4.79
N GLY A 151 -13.64 2.76 -5.24
CA GLY A 151 -13.32 1.61 -4.40
C GLY A 151 -11.82 1.36 -4.26
N HIS A 152 -11.50 0.22 -3.66
CA HIS A 152 -10.13 -0.23 -3.40
C HIS A 152 -9.46 -0.83 -4.66
N PRO A 153 -8.21 -0.47 -4.99
CA PRO A 153 -7.45 0.66 -4.46
C PRO A 153 -7.81 1.99 -5.16
N ALA A 154 -7.65 3.11 -4.48
CA ALA A 154 -8.05 4.42 -4.99
C ALA A 154 -7.32 4.81 -6.28
N MET A 155 -6.05 4.43 -6.45
CA MET A 155 -5.27 4.67 -7.66
C MET A 155 -5.88 4.06 -8.92
N MET A 156 -6.63 2.97 -8.80
CA MET A 156 -7.29 2.32 -9.93
C MET A 156 -8.64 2.94 -10.25
N SER A 157 -9.39 3.33 -9.23
CA SER A 157 -10.72 3.93 -9.37
C SER A 157 -10.67 5.43 -9.70
N ASN A 158 -9.54 6.11 -9.45
CA ASN A 158 -9.33 7.55 -9.69
C ASN A 158 -8.08 7.82 -10.53
N MET A 159 -7.81 7.00 -11.53
CA MET A 159 -6.53 6.94 -12.24
C MET A 159 -6.05 8.28 -12.79
N GLU A 160 -6.90 9.07 -13.44
CA GLU A 160 -6.48 10.32 -14.08
C GLU A 160 -5.99 11.36 -13.06
N GLU A 161 -6.74 11.55 -12.00
CA GLU A 161 -6.41 12.48 -10.92
C GLU A 161 -5.18 11.97 -10.14
N PHE A 162 -5.14 10.68 -9.81
CA PHE A 162 -3.99 10.04 -9.15
C PHE A 162 -2.69 10.25 -9.93
N VAL A 163 -2.70 10.02 -11.26
CA VAL A 163 -1.53 10.23 -12.12
C VAL A 163 -1.09 11.69 -12.13
N SER A 164 -2.04 12.65 -12.12
CA SER A 164 -1.72 14.07 -12.04
C SER A 164 -1.00 14.41 -10.73
N MET A 165 -1.47 13.88 -9.61
CA MET A 165 -0.85 14.09 -8.30
C MET A 165 0.54 13.45 -8.19
N CYS A 166 0.74 12.26 -8.78
CA CYS A 166 2.05 11.61 -8.85
C CYS A 166 3.05 12.48 -9.63
N LYS A 167 2.66 13.03 -10.77
CA LYS A 167 3.53 13.93 -11.56
C LYS A 167 3.93 15.17 -10.76
N GLU A 168 2.97 15.79 -10.06
CA GLU A 168 3.27 16.95 -9.21
C GLU A 168 4.23 16.63 -8.06
N LEU A 169 4.16 15.40 -7.51
CA LEU A 169 5.05 14.98 -6.44
C LEU A 169 6.48 14.74 -6.92
N PHE A 170 6.63 14.15 -8.12
CA PHE A 170 7.92 13.71 -8.66
C PHE A 170 8.69 14.80 -9.41
N ASP A 171 8.03 15.90 -9.75
CA ASP A 171 8.65 17.12 -10.30
C ASP A 171 9.30 17.97 -9.16
#